data_f6d20ca7c9655cc47f1215f0ad52548b
#
_entry.id   f6d20ca7c9655cc47f1215f0ad52548b
#
_cell.length_a   1.000
_cell.length_b   1.000
_cell.length_c   1.000
_cell.angle_alpha   90.00
_cell.angle_beta   90.00
_cell.angle_gamma   90.00
#
_symmetry.space_group_name_H-M   'P 1'
#
loop_
_entity.id
_entity.type
_entity.pdbx_description
1 polymer ?
#
loop_
_entity_poly.entity_id
_entity_poly.type
_entity_poly.pdbx_seq_one_letter_code
_entity_poly.pdbx_strand_id
1 'polypeptide(L)'
;MSNVKILMNGLIKENPTFVLLLGMCPTLATTTSAINGLSMGLATMAVLICTNFVISCIKKITPDMVRIPVFIVVIAAFVTILQMLMSAYAPDSINQALGIYIPLIVVNCIILGRAESFAAKNSPIASLFDGIGCGLGFTLGLTILGSAREILGAGSVFGITLLPETTNILMFILPPGAFLTLGYIIATFNKVKK
;
A
#
# COMPACT_ATOMS: atom_id res chain seq x y z
N MET A 1 -14.80 -0.35 -20.88
CA MET A 1 -13.52 0.37 -20.85
C MET A 1 -12.41 -0.65 -21.10
N SER A 2 -11.36 -0.28 -21.85
CA SER A 2 -10.23 -1.22 -22.04
C SER A 2 -9.54 -1.48 -20.70
N ASN A 3 -9.22 -2.75 -20.40
CA ASN A 3 -8.60 -3.17 -19.14
C ASN A 3 -7.27 -2.45 -18.87
N VAL A 4 -6.52 -2.14 -19.94
CA VAL A 4 -5.28 -1.36 -19.86
C VAL A 4 -5.54 0.09 -19.40
N LYS A 5 -6.67 0.68 -19.78
CA LYS A 5 -7.04 2.04 -19.33
C LYS A 5 -7.37 2.08 -17.84
N ILE A 6 -7.96 1.01 -17.31
CA ILE A 6 -8.24 0.86 -15.87
C ILE A 6 -6.91 0.80 -15.10
N LEU A 7 -5.96 -0.02 -15.56
CA LEU A 7 -4.65 -0.17 -14.94
C LEU A 7 -3.86 1.16 -14.94
N MET A 8 -3.81 1.86 -16.07
CA MET A 8 -3.12 3.16 -16.17
C MET A 8 -3.80 4.24 -15.32
N ASN A 9 -5.13 4.22 -15.21
CA ASN A 9 -5.84 5.14 -14.32
C ASN A 9 -5.48 4.90 -12.85
N GLY A 10 -5.43 3.64 -12.40
CA GLY A 10 -5.04 3.29 -11.03
C GLY A 10 -3.61 3.70 -10.70
N LEU A 11 -2.69 3.65 -11.67
CA LEU A 11 -1.28 3.97 -11.46
C LEU A 11 -1.02 5.49 -11.37
N ILE A 12 -1.65 6.30 -12.24
CA ILE A 12 -1.30 7.72 -12.42
C ILE A 12 -2.40 8.65 -11.95
N LYS A 13 -3.64 8.46 -12.45
CA LYS A 13 -4.75 9.39 -12.18
C LYS A 13 -5.40 9.19 -10.83
N GLU A 14 -5.55 7.94 -10.41
CA GLU A 14 -6.14 7.53 -9.14
C GLU A 14 -5.09 6.89 -8.23
N ASN A 15 -3.86 7.42 -8.24
CA ASN A 15 -2.81 6.92 -7.35
C ASN A 15 -3.29 7.02 -5.90
N PRO A 16 -3.38 5.88 -5.17
CA PRO A 16 -3.97 5.88 -3.84
C PRO A 16 -3.18 6.73 -2.85
N THR A 17 -1.86 6.75 -2.94
CA THR A 17 -0.99 7.46 -1.99
C THR A 17 -0.97 8.95 -2.23
N PHE A 18 -0.78 9.40 -3.48
CA PHE A 18 -0.53 10.82 -3.79
C PHE A 18 -1.78 11.59 -4.20
N VAL A 19 -2.80 10.92 -4.73
CA VAL A 19 -4.03 11.58 -5.22
C VAL A 19 -5.19 11.35 -4.26
N LEU A 20 -5.44 10.10 -3.86
CA LEU A 20 -6.56 9.75 -2.98
C LEU A 20 -6.22 9.89 -1.49
N LEU A 21 -4.93 9.98 -1.13
CA LEU A 21 -4.43 10.03 0.26
C LEU A 21 -4.95 8.86 1.11
N LEU A 22 -5.14 7.69 0.46
CA LEU A 22 -5.59 6.46 1.11
C LEU A 22 -4.37 5.60 1.51
N GLY A 23 -4.52 4.82 2.58
CA GLY A 23 -3.46 3.95 3.07
C GLY A 23 -2.33 4.67 3.80
N MET A 24 -2.64 5.80 4.42
CA MET A 24 -1.65 6.58 5.17
C MET A 24 -1.09 5.82 6.38
N CYS A 25 -1.90 4.98 7.03
CA CYS A 25 -1.47 4.24 8.21
C CYS A 25 -0.25 3.35 7.94
N PRO A 26 -0.25 2.42 6.97
CA PRO A 26 0.95 1.67 6.63
C PRO A 26 2.03 2.56 6.01
N THR A 27 1.65 3.61 5.26
CA THR A 27 2.61 4.54 4.66
C THR A 27 3.48 5.23 5.71
N LEU A 28 2.93 5.63 6.83
CA LEU A 28 3.68 6.27 7.92
C LEU A 28 4.44 5.27 8.79
N ALA A 29 3.87 4.09 9.00
CA ALA A 29 4.41 3.09 9.91
C ALA A 29 5.58 2.30 9.31
N THR A 30 5.50 1.89 8.04
CA THR A 30 6.45 0.95 7.44
C THR A 30 7.56 1.60 6.60
N THR A 31 7.44 2.88 6.26
CA THR A 31 8.41 3.58 5.39
C THR A 31 9.64 4.10 6.13
N THR A 32 10.06 3.46 7.20
CA THR A 32 11.35 3.74 7.86
C THR A 32 12.54 3.28 7.03
N SER A 33 12.34 2.27 6.17
CA SER A 33 13.31 1.79 5.19
C SER A 33 12.62 1.55 3.84
N ALA A 34 13.34 1.75 2.74
CA ALA A 34 12.84 1.52 1.39
C ALA A 34 12.46 0.05 1.17
N ILE A 35 13.22 -0.89 1.73
CA ILE A 35 12.96 -2.33 1.63
C ILE A 35 11.65 -2.69 2.33
N ASN A 36 11.42 -2.16 3.53
CA ASN A 36 10.19 -2.40 4.28
C ASN A 36 8.97 -1.82 3.56
N GLY A 37 9.11 -0.62 2.99
CA GLY A 37 8.06 0.02 2.19
C GLY A 37 7.70 -0.80 0.94
N LEU A 38 8.71 -1.31 0.22
CA LEU A 38 8.53 -2.14 -0.96
C LEU A 38 7.86 -3.47 -0.60
N SER A 39 8.35 -4.15 0.42
CA SER A 39 7.81 -5.44 0.88
C SER A 39 6.34 -5.32 1.31
N MET A 40 6.02 -4.27 2.07
CA MET A 40 4.65 -3.99 2.51
C MET A 40 3.74 -3.63 1.34
N GLY A 41 4.25 -2.87 0.36
CA GLY A 41 3.52 -2.54 -0.85
C GLY A 41 3.16 -3.78 -1.67
N LEU A 42 4.11 -4.69 -1.87
CA LEU A 42 3.87 -5.96 -2.58
C LEU A 42 2.90 -6.86 -1.83
N ALA A 43 3.02 -6.97 -0.51
CA ALA A 43 2.09 -7.72 0.33
C ALA A 43 0.65 -7.17 0.20
N THR A 44 0.50 -5.86 0.31
CA THR A 44 -0.80 -5.18 0.16
C THR A 44 -1.37 -5.36 -1.25
N MET A 45 -0.54 -5.30 -2.29
CA MET A 45 -0.94 -5.53 -3.68
C MET A 45 -1.48 -6.96 -3.87
N ALA A 46 -0.80 -7.98 -3.34
CA ALA A 46 -1.24 -9.37 -3.44
C ALA A 46 -2.61 -9.57 -2.78
N VAL A 47 -2.79 -9.04 -1.57
CA VAL A 47 -4.09 -9.09 -0.89
C VAL A 47 -5.17 -8.34 -1.67
N LEU A 48 -4.87 -7.14 -2.18
CA LEU A 48 -5.81 -6.31 -2.92
C LEU A 48 -6.33 -7.01 -4.19
N ILE A 49 -5.46 -7.68 -4.93
CA ILE A 49 -5.83 -8.44 -6.13
C ILE A 49 -6.79 -9.58 -5.77
N CYS A 50 -6.42 -10.40 -4.78
CA CYS A 50 -7.23 -11.54 -4.36
C CYS A 50 -8.58 -11.10 -3.79
N THR A 51 -8.60 -10.09 -2.92
CA THR A 51 -9.83 -9.60 -2.28
C THR A 51 -10.77 -8.95 -3.28
N ASN A 52 -10.27 -8.10 -4.19
CA ASN A 52 -11.10 -7.48 -5.22
C ASN A 52 -11.77 -8.52 -6.12
N PHE A 53 -11.05 -9.56 -6.49
CA PHE A 53 -11.59 -10.66 -7.28
C PHE A 53 -12.73 -11.38 -6.54
N VAL A 54 -12.47 -11.83 -5.30
CA VAL A 54 -13.46 -12.58 -4.51
C VAL A 54 -14.67 -11.72 -4.15
N ILE A 55 -14.47 -10.47 -3.74
CA ILE A 55 -15.57 -9.54 -3.42
C ILE A 55 -16.45 -9.31 -4.64
N SER A 56 -15.87 -9.14 -5.83
CA SER A 56 -16.66 -9.00 -7.05
C SER A 56 -17.46 -10.26 -7.41
N CYS A 57 -17.03 -11.45 -6.99
CA CYS A 57 -17.80 -12.68 -7.14
C CYS A 57 -18.97 -12.75 -6.13
N ILE A 58 -18.74 -12.36 -4.87
CA ILE A 58 -19.71 -12.50 -3.77
C ILE A 58 -20.73 -11.36 -3.74
N LYS A 59 -20.49 -10.25 -4.42
CA LYS A 59 -21.33 -9.03 -4.37
C LYS A 59 -22.83 -9.26 -4.58
N LYS A 60 -23.21 -10.27 -5.36
CA LYS A 60 -24.62 -10.59 -5.64
C LYS A 60 -25.34 -11.26 -4.46
N ILE A 61 -24.58 -11.89 -3.57
CA ILE A 61 -25.12 -12.66 -2.43
C ILE A 61 -25.19 -11.77 -1.18
N THR A 62 -24.34 -10.75 -1.11
CA THR A 62 -24.20 -9.90 0.09
C THR A 62 -25.23 -8.76 0.07
N PRO A 63 -26.16 -8.69 1.04
CA PRO A 63 -27.08 -7.57 1.19
C PRO A 63 -26.34 -6.29 1.61
N ASP A 64 -26.87 -5.13 1.22
CA ASP A 64 -26.21 -3.83 1.44
C ASP A 64 -25.96 -3.50 2.92
N MET A 65 -26.84 -3.95 3.81
CA MET A 65 -26.76 -3.69 5.27
C MET A 65 -25.52 -4.32 5.94
N VAL A 66 -25.04 -5.47 5.42
CA VAL A 66 -23.90 -6.21 6.03
C VAL A 66 -22.69 -6.28 5.11
N ARG A 67 -22.62 -5.44 4.09
CA ARG A 67 -21.56 -5.45 3.07
C ARG A 67 -20.18 -5.21 3.68
N ILE A 68 -20.01 -4.17 4.50
CA ILE A 68 -18.71 -3.80 5.09
C ILE A 68 -18.17 -4.90 6.00
N PRO A 69 -18.92 -5.44 6.98
CA PRO A 69 -18.44 -6.55 7.81
C PRO A 69 -18.02 -7.79 7.01
N VAL A 70 -18.78 -8.15 5.96
CA VAL A 70 -18.46 -9.29 5.11
C VAL A 70 -17.14 -9.07 4.37
N PHE A 71 -16.91 -7.86 3.83
CA PHE A 71 -15.67 -7.53 3.15
C PHE A 71 -14.47 -7.60 4.09
N ILE A 72 -14.59 -7.12 5.33
CA ILE A 72 -13.52 -7.19 6.34
C ILE A 72 -13.17 -8.65 6.65
N VAL A 73 -14.16 -9.54 6.79
CA VAL A 73 -13.91 -10.98 7.03
C VAL A 73 -13.15 -11.62 5.87
N VAL A 74 -13.54 -11.31 4.62
CA VAL A 74 -12.84 -11.82 3.43
C VAL A 74 -11.40 -11.30 3.38
N ILE A 75 -11.19 -10.01 3.64
CA ILE A 75 -9.84 -9.40 3.69
C ILE A 75 -9.00 -10.06 4.79
N ALA A 76 -9.56 -10.27 5.98
CA ALA A 76 -8.88 -10.89 7.10
C ALA A 76 -8.44 -12.32 6.77
N ALA A 77 -9.28 -13.11 6.09
CA ALA A 77 -8.94 -14.45 5.66
C ALA A 77 -7.71 -14.45 4.71
N PHE A 78 -7.69 -13.57 3.72
CA PHE A 78 -6.55 -13.47 2.80
C PHE A 78 -5.28 -12.95 3.48
N VAL A 79 -5.39 -12.01 4.40
CA VAL A 79 -4.24 -11.52 5.18
C VAL A 79 -3.67 -12.61 6.08
N THR A 80 -4.50 -13.44 6.68
CA THR A 80 -4.05 -14.61 7.47
C THR A 80 -3.30 -15.62 6.60
N ILE A 81 -3.80 -15.92 5.41
CA ILE A 81 -3.11 -16.78 4.43
C ILE A 81 -1.76 -16.18 4.06
N LEU A 82 -1.71 -14.88 3.75
CA LEU A 82 -0.48 -14.17 3.44
C LEU A 82 0.52 -14.25 4.62
N GLN A 83 0.05 -14.06 5.84
CA GLN A 83 0.89 -14.13 7.05
C GLN A 83 1.51 -15.53 7.22
N MET A 84 0.74 -16.57 7.00
CA MET A 84 1.25 -17.96 7.04
C MET A 84 2.29 -18.22 5.95
N LEU A 85 2.05 -17.73 4.73
CA LEU A 85 2.99 -17.84 3.62
C LEU A 85 4.29 -17.07 3.89
N MET A 86 4.19 -15.85 4.41
CA MET A 86 5.37 -15.06 4.78
C MET A 86 6.17 -15.72 5.91
N SER A 87 5.50 -16.27 6.92
CA SER A 87 6.15 -17.01 8.00
C SER A 87 6.90 -18.26 7.51
N ALA A 88 6.44 -18.88 6.42
CA ALA A 88 7.06 -20.08 5.87
C ALA A 88 8.21 -19.79 4.89
N TYR A 89 8.14 -18.73 4.12
CA TYR A 89 9.05 -18.47 2.99
C TYR A 89 9.89 -17.21 3.11
N ALA A 90 9.48 -16.22 3.91
CA ALA A 90 10.23 -14.96 4.03
C ALA A 90 11.44 -15.11 4.97
N PRO A 91 12.57 -14.45 4.68
CA PRO A 91 13.70 -14.39 5.59
C PRO A 91 13.31 -13.75 6.92
N ASP A 92 13.92 -14.22 8.02
CA ASP A 92 13.57 -13.79 9.39
C ASP A 92 13.64 -12.29 9.61
N SER A 93 14.56 -11.59 8.95
CA SER A 93 14.71 -10.14 9.04
C SER A 93 13.47 -9.39 8.53
N ILE A 94 12.89 -9.82 7.42
CA ILE A 94 11.67 -9.22 6.86
C ILE A 94 10.44 -9.63 7.68
N ASN A 95 10.39 -10.87 8.13
CA ASN A 95 9.29 -11.39 8.91
C ASN A 95 9.16 -10.67 10.27
N GLN A 96 10.28 -10.40 10.95
CA GLN A 96 10.29 -9.61 12.20
C GLN A 96 9.87 -8.16 11.96
N ALA A 97 10.35 -7.54 10.88
CA ALA A 97 10.03 -6.15 10.57
C ALA A 97 8.56 -5.95 10.15
N LEU A 98 8.00 -6.85 9.34
CA LEU A 98 6.65 -6.74 8.82
C LEU A 98 5.59 -7.43 9.67
N GLY A 99 5.95 -8.44 10.46
CA GLY A 99 4.98 -9.26 11.21
C GLY A 99 4.02 -8.47 12.09
N ILE A 100 4.50 -7.37 12.67
CA ILE A 100 3.67 -6.46 13.49
C ILE A 100 2.71 -5.63 12.62
N TYR A 101 3.07 -5.35 11.37
CA TYR A 101 2.30 -4.49 10.47
C TYR A 101 1.36 -5.25 9.54
N ILE A 102 1.50 -6.58 9.40
CA ILE A 102 0.60 -7.40 8.55
C ILE A 102 -0.87 -7.26 8.98
N PRO A 103 -1.24 -7.30 10.28
CA PRO A 103 -2.63 -7.08 10.68
C PRO A 103 -3.19 -5.73 10.26
N LEU A 104 -2.34 -4.71 10.06
CA LEU A 104 -2.74 -3.40 9.61
C LEU A 104 -3.27 -3.41 8.15
N ILE A 105 -2.91 -4.43 7.37
CA ILE A 105 -3.43 -4.62 6.01
C ILE A 105 -4.94 -4.87 6.02
N VAL A 106 -5.46 -5.55 7.04
CA VAL A 106 -6.91 -5.86 7.16
C VAL A 106 -7.75 -4.60 7.20
N VAL A 107 -7.32 -3.60 7.97
CA VAL A 107 -8.03 -2.31 8.14
C VAL A 107 -7.53 -1.22 7.20
N ASN A 108 -6.77 -1.59 6.17
CA ASN A 108 -6.20 -0.63 5.24
C ASN A 108 -7.30 0.01 4.38
N CYS A 109 -7.36 1.34 4.44
CA CYS A 109 -8.35 2.15 3.73
C CYS A 109 -8.33 1.93 2.21
N ILE A 110 -7.19 1.55 1.63
CA ILE A 110 -7.09 1.26 0.20
C ILE A 110 -7.89 0.02 -0.15
N ILE A 111 -7.69 -1.07 0.58
CA ILE A 111 -8.33 -2.36 0.27
C ILE A 111 -9.83 -2.23 0.45
N LEU A 112 -10.27 -1.70 1.58
CA LEU A 112 -11.69 -1.51 1.86
C LEU A 112 -12.32 -0.49 0.89
N GLY A 113 -11.64 0.63 0.63
CA GLY A 113 -12.12 1.66 -0.28
C GLY A 113 -12.26 1.17 -1.73
N ARG A 114 -11.33 0.36 -2.24
CA ARG A 114 -11.43 -0.21 -3.59
C ARG A 114 -12.42 -1.38 -3.64
N ALA A 115 -12.52 -2.16 -2.59
CA ALA A 115 -13.53 -3.21 -2.46
C ALA A 115 -14.95 -2.65 -2.63
N GLU A 116 -15.26 -1.54 -1.98
CA GLU A 116 -16.59 -0.94 -2.01
C GLU A 116 -16.80 -0.05 -3.25
N SER A 117 -15.83 0.80 -3.59
CA SER A 117 -16.00 1.75 -4.70
C SER A 117 -15.97 1.09 -6.08
N PHE A 118 -15.14 0.08 -6.26
CA PHE A 118 -14.90 -0.54 -7.56
C PHE A 118 -15.33 -2.01 -7.64
N ALA A 119 -14.86 -2.89 -6.76
CA ALA A 119 -15.10 -4.33 -6.85
C ALA A 119 -16.58 -4.69 -6.67
N ALA A 120 -17.28 -4.01 -5.77
CA ALA A 120 -18.70 -4.20 -5.55
C ALA A 120 -19.58 -3.82 -6.76
N LYS A 121 -19.10 -2.98 -7.67
CA LYS A 121 -19.89 -2.44 -8.80
C LYS A 121 -19.51 -3.06 -10.16
N ASN A 122 -18.26 -3.46 -10.33
CA ASN A 122 -17.70 -3.90 -11.61
C ASN A 122 -17.57 -5.43 -11.72
N SER A 123 -17.20 -5.90 -12.91
CA SER A 123 -16.98 -7.33 -13.18
C SER A 123 -15.69 -7.83 -12.50
N PRO A 124 -15.56 -9.15 -12.20
CA PRO A 124 -14.39 -9.71 -11.53
C PRO A 124 -13.07 -9.45 -12.27
N ILE A 125 -13.10 -9.53 -13.60
CA ILE A 125 -11.91 -9.30 -14.43
C ILE A 125 -11.46 -7.83 -14.34
N ALA A 126 -12.38 -6.88 -14.46
CA ALA A 126 -12.06 -5.46 -14.33
C ALA A 126 -11.52 -5.12 -12.92
N SER A 127 -12.08 -5.75 -11.87
CA SER A 127 -11.65 -5.58 -10.48
C SER A 127 -10.25 -6.12 -10.22
N LEU A 128 -9.84 -7.17 -10.93
CA LEU A 128 -8.49 -7.70 -10.88
C LEU A 128 -7.47 -6.71 -11.45
N PHE A 129 -7.76 -6.15 -12.64
CA PHE A 129 -6.88 -5.13 -13.26
C PHE A 129 -6.81 -3.84 -12.43
N ASP A 130 -7.90 -3.45 -11.79
CA ASP A 130 -7.91 -2.33 -10.84
C ASP A 130 -7.03 -2.60 -9.62
N GLY A 131 -7.12 -3.81 -9.05
CA GLY A 131 -6.27 -4.24 -7.94
C GLY A 131 -4.78 -4.17 -8.27
N ILE A 132 -4.39 -4.62 -9.47
CA ILE A 132 -2.99 -4.53 -9.95
C ILE A 132 -2.58 -3.07 -10.10
N GLY A 133 -3.38 -2.23 -10.76
CA GLY A 133 -3.06 -0.83 -11.01
C GLY A 133 -2.90 -0.02 -9.72
N CYS A 134 -3.87 -0.12 -8.82
CA CYS A 134 -3.83 0.56 -7.51
C CYS A 134 -2.73 -0.02 -6.60
N GLY A 135 -2.52 -1.34 -6.61
CA GLY A 135 -1.47 -2.00 -5.84
C GLY A 135 -0.08 -1.56 -6.27
N LEU A 136 0.19 -1.48 -7.57
CA LEU A 136 1.44 -0.94 -8.12
C LEU A 136 1.62 0.54 -7.76
N GLY A 137 0.56 1.36 -7.90
CA GLY A 137 0.59 2.77 -7.53
C GLY A 137 0.94 2.98 -6.05
N PHE A 138 0.38 2.14 -5.18
CA PHE A 138 0.67 2.15 -3.75
C PHE A 138 2.11 1.72 -3.43
N THR A 139 2.57 0.63 -4.04
CA THR A 139 3.95 0.13 -3.86
C THR A 139 4.98 1.16 -4.28
N LEU A 140 4.77 1.82 -5.43
CA LEU A 140 5.63 2.92 -5.87
C LEU A 140 5.62 4.09 -4.89
N GLY A 141 4.43 4.48 -4.39
CA GLY A 141 4.31 5.55 -3.39
C GLY A 141 5.07 5.25 -2.11
N LEU A 142 4.93 4.03 -1.56
CA LEU A 142 5.66 3.57 -0.37
C LEU A 142 7.18 3.54 -0.60
N THR A 143 7.62 3.06 -1.75
CA THR A 143 9.05 2.96 -2.08
C THR A 143 9.68 4.34 -2.21
N ILE A 144 9.03 5.27 -2.89
CA ILE A 144 9.52 6.65 -3.04
C ILE A 144 9.59 7.34 -1.68
N LEU A 145 8.54 7.23 -0.86
CA LEU A 145 8.53 7.84 0.47
C LEU A 145 9.56 7.18 1.40
N GLY A 146 9.67 5.85 1.37
CA GLY A 146 10.67 5.09 2.14
C GLY A 146 12.10 5.48 1.76
N SER A 147 12.39 5.59 0.47
CA SER A 147 13.71 6.03 -0.02
C SER A 147 14.03 7.46 0.41
N ALA A 148 13.07 8.39 0.30
CA ALA A 148 13.27 9.77 0.73
C ALA A 148 13.54 9.87 2.23
N ARG A 149 12.81 9.13 3.06
CA ARG A 149 13.02 9.10 4.51
C ARG A 149 14.33 8.43 4.91
N GLU A 150 14.72 7.36 4.22
CA GLU A 150 15.98 6.66 4.49
C GLU A 150 17.17 7.53 4.13
N ILE A 151 17.11 8.30 3.03
CA ILE A 151 18.14 9.26 2.65
C ILE A 151 18.28 10.38 3.71
N LEU A 152 17.17 10.97 4.12
CA LEU A 152 17.18 12.11 5.05
C LEU A 152 17.45 11.70 6.50
N GLY A 153 17.04 10.51 6.90
CA GLY A 153 17.13 10.02 8.27
C GLY A 153 18.40 9.24 8.58
N ALA A 154 18.80 8.31 7.70
CA ALA A 154 19.93 7.41 7.90
C ALA A 154 21.09 7.66 6.92
N GLY A 155 20.91 8.52 5.90
CA GLY A 155 21.91 8.74 4.87
C GLY A 155 22.23 7.50 4.03
N SER A 156 21.35 6.49 4.07
CA SER A 156 21.46 5.25 3.32
C SER A 156 20.30 5.09 2.34
N VAL A 157 20.47 4.27 1.32
CA VAL A 157 19.41 3.84 0.42
C VAL A 157 19.55 2.35 0.18
N PHE A 158 18.52 1.57 0.45
CA PHE A 158 18.53 0.11 0.35
C PHE A 158 19.70 -0.54 1.13
N GLY A 159 20.08 0.04 2.27
CA GLY A 159 21.17 -0.46 3.10
C GLY A 159 22.58 -0.08 2.63
N ILE A 160 22.71 0.74 1.58
CA ILE A 160 23.98 1.27 1.10
C ILE A 160 24.17 2.69 1.66
N THR A 161 25.18 2.91 2.49
CA THR A 161 25.50 4.22 3.08
C THR A 161 26.02 5.18 2.00
N LEU A 162 25.26 6.26 1.74
CA LEU A 162 25.61 7.29 0.77
C LEU A 162 26.20 8.55 1.41
N LEU A 163 25.84 8.86 2.65
CA LEU A 163 26.22 10.08 3.35
C LEU A 163 26.96 9.75 4.66
N PRO A 164 27.90 10.58 5.11
CA PRO A 164 28.56 10.41 6.40
C PRO A 164 27.55 10.58 7.55
N GLU A 165 27.74 9.84 8.65
CA GLU A 165 26.84 9.76 9.81
C GLU A 165 26.53 11.11 10.48
N THR A 166 27.31 12.14 10.22
CA THR A 166 27.15 13.48 10.80
C THR A 166 25.93 14.25 10.29
N THR A 167 25.29 13.80 9.23
CA THR A 167 24.15 14.50 8.59
C THR A 167 22.79 13.84 8.91
N ASN A 168 22.80 12.79 9.73
CA ASN A 168 21.60 12.03 10.05
C ASN A 168 20.63 12.82 10.95
N ILE A 169 19.47 13.16 10.44
CA ILE A 169 18.42 13.86 11.19
C ILE A 169 17.38 12.82 11.65
N LEU A 170 17.51 12.39 12.91
CA LEU A 170 16.64 11.38 13.52
C LEU A 170 15.14 11.74 13.43
N MET A 171 14.81 13.01 13.34
CA MET A 171 13.44 13.50 13.23
C MET A 171 12.71 12.94 11.99
N PHE A 172 13.41 12.67 10.88
CA PHE A 172 12.78 12.12 9.67
C PHE A 172 12.48 10.63 9.74
N ILE A 173 13.12 9.90 10.66
CA ILE A 173 12.80 8.49 10.94
C ILE A 173 11.51 8.42 11.77
N LEU A 174 11.26 9.40 12.64
CA LEU A 174 10.05 9.46 13.46
C LEU A 174 8.79 9.82 12.64
N PRO A 175 7.57 9.51 13.14
CA PRO A 175 6.31 9.80 12.45
C PRO A 175 6.12 11.26 12.02
N PRO A 176 6.51 12.29 12.79
CA PRO A 176 6.40 13.69 12.36
C PRO A 176 7.16 13.99 11.05
N GLY A 177 8.35 13.41 10.91
CA GLY A 177 9.14 13.55 9.70
C GLY A 177 8.51 12.90 8.48
N ALA A 178 7.78 11.79 8.69
CA ALA A 178 7.02 11.15 7.62
C ALA A 178 5.93 12.06 7.04
N PHE A 179 5.23 12.82 7.87
CA PHE A 179 4.24 13.80 7.42
C PHE A 179 4.87 14.95 6.64
N LEU A 180 6.02 15.46 7.10
CA LEU A 180 6.74 16.53 6.42
C LEU A 180 7.22 16.09 5.02
N THR A 181 7.86 14.92 4.94
CA THR A 181 8.34 14.36 3.66
C THR A 181 7.19 14.08 2.71
N LEU A 182 6.09 13.51 3.20
CA LEU A 182 4.90 13.25 2.41
C LEU A 182 4.29 14.55 1.89
N GLY A 183 4.12 15.57 2.73
CA GLY A 183 3.60 16.88 2.34
C GLY A 183 4.45 17.54 1.26
N TYR A 184 5.78 17.45 1.38
CA TYR A 184 6.70 17.98 0.38
C TYR A 184 6.61 17.25 -0.96
N ILE A 185 6.52 15.90 -0.94
CA ILE A 185 6.37 15.08 -2.15
C ILE A 185 5.04 15.39 -2.85
N ILE A 186 3.94 15.49 -2.10
CA ILE A 186 2.62 15.84 -2.66
C ILE A 186 2.63 17.24 -3.28
N ALA A 187 3.24 18.23 -2.61
CA ALA A 187 3.36 19.59 -3.15
C ALA A 187 4.15 19.60 -4.46
N THR A 188 5.24 18.86 -4.53
CA THR A 188 6.06 18.73 -5.74
C THR A 188 5.28 18.03 -6.87
N PHE A 189 4.58 16.95 -6.55
CA PHE A 189 3.76 16.21 -7.50
C PHE A 189 2.63 17.06 -8.09
N ASN A 190 1.96 17.85 -7.25
CA ASN A 190 0.91 18.79 -7.70
C ASN A 190 1.46 19.93 -8.55
N LYS A 191 2.68 20.40 -8.27
CA LYS A 191 3.35 21.41 -9.09
C LYS A 191 3.73 20.91 -10.48
N VAL A 192 4.16 19.67 -10.59
CA VAL A 192 4.53 19.03 -11.87
C VAL A 192 3.29 18.69 -12.71
N LYS A 193 2.15 18.42 -12.06
CA LYS A 193 0.89 18.07 -12.77
C LYS A 193 0.13 19.30 -13.28
N LYS A 194 0.47 20.50 -12.82
CA LYS A 194 -0.13 21.75 -13.24
C LYS A 194 0.59 22.32 -14.47
#